data_8a92cac181a96c0a462ca4168125ab2d
#
_entry.id   8a92cac181a96c0a462ca4168125ab2d
#
_cell.length_a   1.000
_cell.length_b   1.000
_cell.length_c   1.000
_cell.angle_alpha   90.00
_cell.angle_beta   90.00
_cell.angle_gamma   90.00
#
_symmetry.space_group_name_H-M   'P 1'
#
loop_
_entity.id
_entity.type
_entity.pdbx_description
1 polymer ?
#
loop_
_entity_poly.entity_id
_entity_poly.type
_entity_poly.pdbx_seq_one_letter_code
_entity_poly.pdbx_strand_id
1 'polypeptide(L)'
;MICLGLVIGIILIILGFCIKCFSNKKFISSLYHADLDEIFQALGAVVLAISIIVGLILCGFYTASGSIIDKKIAMYEEENVKIENSIDVIVKEYQEYEVGMYDTMTAAMLFPELASNTLVQKQIEIYVNNNQQIKALKANKLNRDLYGWWLYFKNGD
;
A
#
# COMPACT_ATOMS: atom_id res chain seq x y z
N MET A 1 -12.46 6.53 8.25
CA MET A 1 -12.58 6.48 9.71
C MET A 1 -11.83 7.62 10.41
N ILE A 2 -10.56 7.91 10.08
CA ILE A 2 -9.77 8.99 10.73
C ILE A 2 -10.42 10.36 10.49
N CYS A 3 -10.82 10.69 9.27
CA CYS A 3 -11.51 11.95 8.97
C CYS A 3 -12.80 12.10 9.76
N LEU A 4 -13.54 11.00 9.98
CA LEU A 4 -14.75 11.02 10.77
C LEU A 4 -14.44 11.35 12.25
N GLY A 5 -13.38 10.76 12.82
CA GLY A 5 -12.93 11.05 14.20
C GLY A 5 -12.48 12.52 14.35
N LEU A 6 -11.73 13.05 13.38
CA LEU A 6 -11.33 14.46 13.37
C LEU A 6 -12.53 15.39 13.29
N VAL A 7 -13.49 15.11 12.41
CA VAL A 7 -14.72 15.92 12.27
C VAL A 7 -15.54 15.86 13.54
N ILE A 8 -15.74 14.70 14.16
CA ILE A 8 -16.48 14.56 15.42
C ILE A 8 -15.78 15.32 16.53
N GLY A 9 -14.46 15.21 16.64
CA GLY A 9 -13.68 15.94 17.65
C GLY A 9 -13.82 17.46 17.53
N ILE A 10 -13.73 17.98 16.29
CA ILE A 10 -13.92 19.41 16.01
C ILE A 10 -15.35 19.85 16.34
N ILE A 11 -16.36 19.07 15.96
CA ILE A 11 -17.76 19.39 16.28
C ILE A 11 -17.98 19.46 17.79
N LEU A 12 -17.43 18.53 18.57
CA LEU A 12 -17.56 18.53 20.03
C LEU A 12 -16.90 19.76 20.67
N ILE A 13 -15.74 20.18 20.16
CA ILE A 13 -15.06 21.40 20.64
C ILE A 13 -15.90 22.65 20.32
N ILE A 14 -16.44 22.74 19.09
CA ILE A 14 -17.29 23.84 18.67
C ILE A 14 -18.57 23.89 19.52
N LEU A 15 -19.19 22.73 19.77
CA LEU A 15 -20.38 22.65 20.63
C LEU A 15 -20.06 23.16 22.05
N GLY A 16 -18.97 22.72 22.67
CA GLY A 16 -18.52 23.20 23.98
C GLY A 16 -18.32 24.72 23.99
N PHE A 17 -17.69 25.27 22.95
CA PHE A 17 -17.51 26.71 22.83
C PHE A 17 -18.84 27.48 22.64
N CYS A 18 -19.75 26.96 21.82
CA CYS A 18 -21.09 27.54 21.63
C CYS A 18 -21.88 27.54 22.92
N ILE A 19 -21.86 26.44 23.68
CA ILE A 19 -22.54 26.34 24.99
C ILE A 19 -21.99 27.41 25.95
N LYS A 20 -20.68 27.59 26.00
CA LYS A 20 -20.03 28.64 26.82
C LYS A 20 -20.44 30.07 26.43
N CYS A 21 -20.53 30.35 25.11
CA CYS A 21 -20.99 31.63 24.59
C CYS A 21 -22.47 31.90 24.92
N PHE A 22 -23.32 30.88 24.83
CA PHE A 22 -24.75 31.01 25.12
C PHE A 22 -25.04 31.09 26.64
N SER A 23 -24.25 30.43 27.48
CA SER A 23 -24.36 30.48 28.94
C SER A 23 -24.19 31.91 29.51
N ASN A 24 -23.49 32.77 28.79
CA ASN A 24 -23.28 34.16 29.20
C ASN A 24 -24.54 35.05 29.01
N LYS A 25 -25.62 34.53 28.44
CA LYS A 25 -26.93 35.22 28.38
C LYS A 25 -27.82 34.71 29.51
N LYS A 26 -28.20 35.61 30.41
CA LYS A 26 -28.96 35.43 31.66
C LYS A 26 -30.20 34.53 31.66
N PHE A 27 -30.59 33.93 30.54
CA PHE A 27 -31.81 33.12 30.39
C PHE A 27 -31.61 31.62 30.65
N ILE A 28 -30.38 31.10 30.62
CA ILE A 28 -30.11 29.66 30.74
C ILE A 28 -29.40 29.28 32.06
N SER A 29 -29.19 30.24 32.94
CA SER A 29 -28.46 30.03 34.20
C SER A 29 -29.14 29.10 35.20
N SER A 30 -30.41 28.74 34.99
CA SER A 30 -31.14 27.84 35.90
C SER A 30 -31.06 26.34 35.51
N LEU A 31 -30.63 26.03 34.31
CA LEU A 31 -30.53 24.65 33.80
C LEU A 31 -29.08 24.17 33.60
N TYR A 32 -28.14 25.07 33.92
CA TYR A 32 -26.75 24.85 33.59
C TYR A 32 -25.99 24.33 34.81
N HIS A 33 -25.70 23.03 34.84
CA HIS A 33 -24.60 22.51 35.66
C HIS A 33 -23.31 23.02 35.02
N ALA A 34 -22.54 23.81 35.76
CA ALA A 34 -21.40 24.62 35.32
C ALA A 34 -20.27 23.86 34.61
N ASP A 35 -20.34 22.53 34.48
CA ASP A 35 -19.25 21.68 34.03
C ASP A 35 -19.49 21.04 32.64
N LEU A 36 -20.63 21.26 32.01
CA LEU A 36 -20.96 20.56 30.72
C LEU A 36 -20.09 21.06 29.56
N ASP A 37 -19.78 22.34 29.50
CA ASP A 37 -18.93 22.90 28.44
C ASP A 37 -17.48 22.43 28.57
N GLU A 38 -16.96 22.30 29.78
CA GLU A 38 -15.62 21.75 30.03
C GLU A 38 -15.56 20.27 29.70
N ILE A 39 -16.61 19.48 30.01
CA ILE A 39 -16.71 18.08 29.68
C ILE A 39 -16.73 17.88 28.14
N PHE A 40 -17.52 18.66 27.40
CA PHE A 40 -17.55 18.57 25.94
C PHE A 40 -16.23 18.98 25.30
N GLN A 41 -15.56 20.01 25.83
CA GLN A 41 -14.25 20.41 25.33
C GLN A 41 -13.19 19.31 25.61
N ALA A 42 -13.18 18.74 26.81
CA ALA A 42 -12.26 17.68 27.19
C ALA A 42 -12.48 16.42 26.32
N LEU A 43 -13.74 15.98 26.15
CA LEU A 43 -14.06 14.87 25.28
C LEU A 43 -13.65 15.12 23.83
N GLY A 44 -13.91 16.32 23.32
CA GLY A 44 -13.48 16.70 21.96
C GLY A 44 -11.97 16.64 21.79
N ALA A 45 -11.20 17.13 22.76
CA ALA A 45 -9.74 17.10 22.75
C ALA A 45 -9.20 15.67 22.80
N VAL A 46 -9.78 14.78 23.62
CA VAL A 46 -9.40 13.36 23.69
C VAL A 46 -9.68 12.65 22.37
N VAL A 47 -10.84 12.85 21.77
CA VAL A 47 -11.19 12.24 20.48
C VAL A 47 -10.24 12.72 19.38
N LEU A 48 -9.90 14.01 19.35
CA LEU A 48 -8.91 14.53 18.40
C LEU A 48 -7.52 13.92 18.59
N ALA A 49 -7.04 13.86 19.83
CA ALA A 49 -5.73 13.27 20.13
C ALA A 49 -5.66 11.79 19.67
N ILE A 50 -6.68 11.00 19.99
CA ILE A 50 -6.75 9.60 19.56
C ILE A 50 -6.80 9.51 18.03
N SER A 51 -7.57 10.35 17.36
CA SER A 51 -7.70 10.35 15.89
C SER A 51 -6.36 10.70 15.21
N ILE A 52 -5.59 11.63 15.76
CA ILE A 52 -4.26 11.98 15.25
C ILE A 52 -3.28 10.81 15.43
N ILE A 53 -3.25 10.20 16.63
CA ILE A 53 -2.36 9.06 16.91
C ILE A 53 -2.66 7.90 15.99
N VAL A 54 -3.93 7.50 15.86
CA VAL A 54 -4.36 6.44 14.94
C VAL A 54 -4.01 6.79 13.49
N GLY A 55 -4.18 8.05 13.09
CA GLY A 55 -3.82 8.56 11.78
C GLY A 55 -2.33 8.39 11.47
N LEU A 56 -1.47 8.77 12.40
CA LEU A 56 -0.02 8.63 12.23
C LEU A 56 0.41 7.15 12.14
N ILE A 57 -0.15 6.29 12.99
CA ILE A 57 0.13 4.85 12.96
C ILE A 57 -0.27 4.25 11.62
N LEU A 58 -1.49 4.51 11.14
CA LEU A 58 -1.97 3.98 9.86
C LEU A 58 -1.20 4.54 8.67
N CYS A 59 -0.81 5.81 8.70
CA CYS A 59 0.06 6.40 7.69
C CYS A 59 1.43 5.70 7.64
N GLY A 60 2.03 5.45 8.81
CA GLY A 60 3.29 4.72 8.92
C GLY A 60 3.20 3.30 8.36
N PHE A 61 2.15 2.55 8.69
CA PHE A 61 1.91 1.23 8.12
C PHE A 61 1.68 1.26 6.61
N TYR A 62 0.95 2.25 6.12
CA TYR A 62 0.68 2.39 4.70
C TYR A 62 1.96 2.64 3.89
N THR A 63 2.81 3.57 4.34
CA THR A 63 4.08 3.88 3.67
C THR A 63 5.06 2.71 3.74
N ALA A 64 5.22 2.10 4.92
CA ALA A 64 6.11 0.96 5.11
C ALA A 64 5.72 -0.24 4.23
N SER A 65 4.42 -0.59 4.19
CA SER A 65 3.95 -1.70 3.37
C SER A 65 4.16 -1.47 1.88
N GLY A 66 4.07 -0.21 1.40
CA GLY A 66 4.36 0.16 0.01
C GLY A 66 5.80 -0.11 -0.36
N SER A 67 6.72 0.39 0.44
CA SER A 67 8.15 0.19 0.23
C SER A 67 8.54 -1.31 0.23
N ILE A 68 7.89 -2.13 1.08
CA ILE A 68 8.15 -3.57 1.12
C ILE A 68 7.66 -4.25 -0.17
N ILE A 69 6.49 -3.89 -0.68
CA ILE A 69 5.96 -4.45 -1.92
C ILE A 69 6.88 -4.09 -3.09
N ASP A 70 7.32 -2.85 -3.21
CA ASP A 70 8.22 -2.42 -4.29
C ASP A 70 9.57 -3.12 -4.23
N LYS A 71 10.15 -3.30 -3.03
CA LYS A 71 11.38 -4.07 -2.85
C LYS A 71 11.22 -5.55 -3.25
N LYS A 72 10.07 -6.17 -2.94
CA LYS A 72 9.79 -7.55 -3.36
C LYS A 72 9.66 -7.67 -4.86
N ILE A 73 8.96 -6.73 -5.50
CA ILE A 73 8.85 -6.71 -6.97
C ILE A 73 10.24 -6.58 -7.60
N ALA A 74 11.06 -5.62 -7.15
CA ALA A 74 12.41 -5.43 -7.66
C ALA A 74 13.30 -6.67 -7.46
N MET A 75 13.17 -7.37 -6.34
CA MET A 75 13.90 -8.61 -6.09
C MET A 75 13.53 -9.72 -7.08
N TYR A 76 12.24 -9.93 -7.36
CA TYR A 76 11.81 -10.91 -8.35
C TYR A 76 12.18 -10.51 -9.78
N GLU A 77 12.11 -9.23 -10.12
CA GLU A 77 12.54 -8.72 -11.43
C GLU A 77 14.05 -8.91 -11.62
N GLU A 78 14.88 -8.66 -10.59
CA GLU A 78 16.32 -8.91 -10.63
C GLU A 78 16.64 -10.40 -10.78
N GLU A 79 15.91 -11.28 -10.08
CA GLU A 79 16.07 -12.73 -10.22
C GLU A 79 15.71 -13.20 -11.62
N ASN A 80 14.64 -12.67 -12.20
CA ASN A 80 14.24 -12.96 -13.58
C ASN A 80 15.32 -12.57 -14.59
N VAL A 81 15.96 -11.40 -14.43
CA VAL A 81 17.08 -10.98 -15.27
C VAL A 81 18.27 -11.94 -15.16
N LYS A 82 18.57 -12.44 -13.97
CA LYS A 82 19.63 -13.44 -13.79
C LYS A 82 19.31 -14.77 -14.48
N ILE A 83 18.04 -15.20 -14.40
CA ILE A 83 17.55 -16.40 -15.07
C ILE A 83 17.63 -16.22 -16.60
N GLU A 84 17.14 -15.10 -17.13
CA GLU A 84 17.21 -14.79 -18.57
C GLU A 84 18.67 -14.81 -19.07
N ASN A 85 19.58 -14.17 -18.36
CA ASN A 85 21.00 -14.18 -18.71
C ASN A 85 21.61 -15.59 -18.67
N SER A 86 21.22 -16.40 -17.68
CA SER A 86 21.67 -17.77 -17.56
C SER A 86 21.18 -18.67 -18.71
N ILE A 87 19.91 -18.53 -19.06
CA ILE A 87 19.31 -19.25 -20.19
C ILE A 87 19.88 -18.75 -21.53
N ASP A 88 20.14 -17.45 -21.66
CA ASP A 88 20.73 -16.85 -22.86
C ASP A 88 22.10 -17.46 -23.18
N VAL A 89 22.93 -17.72 -22.17
CA VAL A 89 24.20 -18.41 -22.36
C VAL A 89 23.99 -19.83 -22.89
N ILE A 90 23.03 -20.57 -22.31
CA ILE A 90 22.72 -21.94 -22.75
C ILE A 90 22.15 -21.93 -24.17
N VAL A 91 21.23 -21.03 -24.46
CA VAL A 91 20.61 -20.88 -25.80
C VAL A 91 21.68 -20.58 -26.85
N LYS A 92 22.62 -19.67 -26.56
CA LYS A 92 23.72 -19.33 -27.48
C LYS A 92 24.65 -20.50 -27.76
N GLU A 93 24.88 -21.37 -26.78
CA GLU A 93 25.67 -22.58 -26.97
C GLU A 93 24.99 -23.59 -27.91
N TYR A 94 23.65 -23.61 -27.93
CA TYR A 94 22.84 -24.41 -28.84
C TYR A 94 22.58 -23.73 -30.21
N GLN A 95 22.99 -22.46 -30.36
CA GLN A 95 22.69 -21.65 -31.55
C GLN A 95 23.62 -21.90 -32.74
N GLU A 96 23.55 -23.04 -33.38
CA GLU A 96 23.77 -23.10 -34.80
C GLU A 96 22.55 -22.69 -35.65
N TYR A 97 21.38 -22.40 -35.01
CA TYR A 97 20.10 -22.15 -35.66
C TYR A 97 19.43 -20.85 -35.24
N GLU A 98 19.27 -19.90 -36.19
CA GLU A 98 18.26 -18.83 -36.32
C GLU A 98 17.57 -18.24 -35.04
N VAL A 99 18.26 -17.92 -33.99
CA VAL A 99 17.67 -17.38 -32.73
C VAL A 99 17.46 -15.87 -32.74
N GLY A 100 17.69 -15.17 -33.84
CA GLY A 100 17.42 -13.72 -33.91
C GLY A 100 15.94 -13.33 -33.88
N MET A 101 15.00 -14.27 -33.80
CA MET A 101 13.56 -14.04 -34.00
C MET A 101 12.73 -14.16 -32.71
N TYR A 102 13.26 -14.76 -31.64
CA TYR A 102 12.54 -14.99 -30.39
C TYR A 102 13.34 -14.44 -29.19
N ASP A 103 12.62 -13.96 -28.18
CA ASP A 103 13.28 -13.67 -26.90
C ASP A 103 13.78 -14.98 -26.26
N THR A 104 14.79 -14.88 -25.40
CA THR A 104 15.49 -16.01 -24.79
C THR A 104 14.57 -16.99 -24.09
N MET A 105 13.53 -16.50 -23.38
CA MET A 105 12.59 -17.35 -22.65
C MET A 105 11.62 -18.06 -23.60
N THR A 106 11.15 -17.37 -24.62
CA THR A 106 10.30 -17.96 -25.66
C THR A 106 11.07 -19.03 -26.44
N ALA A 107 12.33 -18.78 -26.77
CA ALA A 107 13.19 -19.77 -27.43
C ALA A 107 13.38 -21.01 -26.52
N ALA A 108 13.68 -20.84 -25.25
CA ALA A 108 13.84 -21.96 -24.31
C ALA A 108 12.59 -22.82 -24.15
N MET A 109 11.40 -22.23 -24.31
CA MET A 109 10.12 -22.95 -24.24
C MET A 109 9.75 -23.66 -25.58
N LEU A 110 10.14 -23.09 -26.68
CA LEU A 110 9.76 -23.61 -28.03
C LEU A 110 10.67 -24.71 -28.54
N PHE A 111 11.96 -24.71 -28.11
CA PHE A 111 12.90 -25.74 -28.56
C PHE A 111 12.85 -26.97 -27.65
N PRO A 112 12.43 -28.17 -28.16
CA PRO A 112 12.25 -29.36 -27.32
C PRO A 112 13.56 -29.84 -26.67
N GLU A 113 14.69 -29.56 -27.28
CA GLU A 113 16.02 -29.91 -26.80
C GLU A 113 16.39 -29.10 -25.55
N LEU A 114 16.09 -27.81 -25.53
CA LEU A 114 16.25 -26.94 -24.38
C LEU A 114 15.20 -27.25 -23.33
N ALA A 115 13.96 -27.49 -23.73
CA ALA A 115 12.86 -27.86 -22.84
C ALA A 115 13.10 -29.21 -22.14
N SER A 116 13.91 -30.10 -22.66
CA SER A 116 14.29 -31.37 -22.04
C SER A 116 15.43 -31.24 -21.03
N ASN A 117 16.15 -30.11 -21.02
CA ASN A 117 17.21 -29.84 -20.08
C ASN A 117 16.63 -29.51 -18.69
N THR A 118 16.93 -30.36 -17.70
CA THR A 118 16.40 -30.22 -16.33
C THR A 118 16.77 -28.90 -15.65
N LEU A 119 17.92 -28.31 -16.00
CA LEU A 119 18.33 -27.01 -15.47
C LEU A 119 17.47 -25.89 -16.06
N VAL A 120 17.29 -25.90 -17.39
CA VAL A 120 16.44 -24.92 -18.11
C VAL A 120 14.99 -25.03 -17.62
N GLN A 121 14.44 -26.24 -17.47
CA GLN A 121 13.10 -26.45 -16.94
C GLN A 121 12.91 -25.82 -15.55
N LYS A 122 13.85 -26.04 -14.62
CA LYS A 122 13.78 -25.43 -13.29
C LYS A 122 13.86 -23.90 -13.35
N GLN A 123 14.69 -23.34 -14.20
CA GLN A 123 14.81 -21.91 -14.38
C GLN A 123 13.54 -21.29 -14.97
N ILE A 124 12.93 -21.94 -15.96
CA ILE A 124 11.62 -21.53 -16.52
C ILE A 124 10.53 -21.58 -15.43
N GLU A 125 10.50 -22.64 -14.61
CA GLU A 125 9.52 -22.75 -13.51
C GLU A 125 9.65 -21.61 -12.53
N ILE A 126 10.88 -21.28 -12.11
CA ILE A 126 11.14 -20.15 -11.20
C ILE A 126 10.72 -18.84 -11.85
N TYR A 127 11.07 -18.60 -13.10
CA TYR A 127 10.70 -17.40 -13.85
C TYR A 127 9.18 -17.21 -13.95
N VAL A 128 8.45 -18.27 -14.26
CA VAL A 128 6.98 -18.25 -14.33
C VAL A 128 6.39 -17.97 -12.95
N ASN A 129 6.91 -18.62 -11.91
CA ASN A 129 6.48 -18.38 -10.53
C ASN A 129 6.74 -16.92 -10.10
N ASN A 130 7.93 -16.39 -10.39
CA ASN A 130 8.28 -15.00 -10.09
C ASN A 130 7.32 -14.02 -10.78
N ASN A 131 7.01 -14.24 -12.05
CA ASN A 131 6.04 -13.42 -12.78
C ASN A 131 4.63 -13.48 -12.19
N GLN A 132 4.21 -14.63 -11.68
CA GLN A 132 2.94 -14.75 -10.95
C GLN A 132 2.99 -13.96 -9.62
N GLN A 133 4.10 -14.04 -8.87
CA GLN A 133 4.29 -13.26 -7.64
C GLN A 133 4.31 -11.75 -7.91
N ILE A 134 5.00 -11.31 -8.96
CA ILE A 134 5.02 -9.92 -9.40
C ILE A 134 3.60 -9.43 -9.73
N LYS A 135 2.84 -10.22 -10.49
CA LYS A 135 1.43 -9.92 -10.81
C LYS A 135 0.59 -9.77 -9.54
N ALA A 136 0.70 -10.71 -8.61
CA ALA A 136 -0.03 -10.68 -7.34
C ALA A 136 0.35 -9.46 -6.49
N LEU A 137 1.64 -9.12 -6.41
CA LEU A 137 2.12 -7.96 -5.68
C LEU A 137 1.66 -6.64 -6.32
N LYS A 138 1.70 -6.54 -7.66
CA LYS A 138 1.18 -5.37 -8.41
C LYS A 138 -0.33 -5.21 -8.21
N ALA A 139 -1.10 -6.31 -8.20
CA ALA A 139 -2.54 -6.28 -7.89
C ALA A 139 -2.81 -5.84 -6.44
N ASN A 140 -2.04 -6.35 -5.47
CA ASN A 140 -2.12 -5.94 -4.07
C ASN A 140 -1.78 -4.46 -3.88
N LYS A 141 -0.76 -3.96 -4.60
CA LYS A 141 -0.40 -2.54 -4.60
C LYS A 141 -1.55 -1.68 -5.12
N LEU A 142 -2.15 -2.07 -6.24
CA LEU A 142 -3.30 -1.37 -6.83
C LEU A 142 -4.50 -1.36 -5.88
N ASN A 143 -4.85 -2.51 -5.29
CA ASN A 143 -5.93 -2.60 -4.31
C ASN A 143 -5.65 -1.70 -3.09
N ARG A 144 -4.43 -1.72 -2.56
CA ARG A 144 -4.02 -0.85 -1.48
C ARG A 144 -4.21 0.63 -1.84
N ASP A 145 -3.79 1.04 -3.05
CA ASP A 145 -3.91 2.42 -3.52
C ASP A 145 -5.38 2.85 -3.68
N LEU A 146 -6.25 1.94 -4.12
CA LEU A 146 -7.70 2.18 -4.16
C LEU A 146 -8.29 2.38 -2.77
N TYR A 147 -7.89 1.60 -1.78
CA TYR A 147 -8.36 1.74 -0.40
C TYR A 147 -7.67 2.85 0.38
N GLY A 148 -6.52 3.34 -0.09
CA GLY A 148 -5.75 4.42 0.53
C GLY A 148 -6.23 5.84 0.20
N TRP A 149 -7.19 6.01 -0.71
CA TRP A 149 -7.67 7.33 -1.13
C TRP A 149 -8.18 8.23 0.03
N TRP A 150 -8.69 7.62 1.09
CA TRP A 150 -9.21 8.32 2.26
C TRP A 150 -8.11 8.86 3.19
N LEU A 151 -6.84 8.49 2.97
CA LEU A 151 -5.70 9.02 3.72
C LEU A 151 -5.25 10.40 3.21
N TYR A 152 -5.69 10.84 2.05
CA TYR A 152 -5.31 12.10 1.38
C TYR A 152 -3.80 12.32 1.20
N PHE A 153 -2.99 11.27 1.36
CA PHE A 153 -1.53 11.34 1.23
C PHE A 153 -1.02 10.72 -0.07
N LYS A 154 -1.86 10.55 -1.06
CA LYS A 154 -1.41 10.12 -2.37
C LYS A 154 -0.82 11.34 -3.08
N ASN A 155 0.52 11.48 -3.03
CA ASN A 155 1.21 12.27 -4.00
C ASN A 155 0.94 11.63 -5.37
N GLY A 156 0.24 12.38 -6.23
CA GLY A 156 0.10 11.98 -7.60
C GLY A 156 1.47 12.11 -8.27
N ASP A 157 2.04 10.99 -8.65
CA ASP A 157 3.01 10.83 -9.72
C ASP A 157 2.40 9.92 -10.77
#